data_d9161f0b7f67ecda2693f1361d09234a
#
_entry.id   d9161f0b7f67ecda2693f1361d09234a
#
_cell.length_a   1.000
_cell.length_b   1.000
_cell.length_c   1.000
_cell.angle_alpha   90.00
_cell.angle_beta   90.00
_cell.angle_gamma   90.00
#
_symmetry.space_group_name_H-M   'P 1'
#
loop_
_entity.id
_entity.type
_entity.pdbx_description
1 polymer ?
#
loop_
_entity_poly.entity_id
_entity_poly.type
_entity_poly.pdbx_seq_one_letter_code
_entity_poly.pdbx_strand_id
1 'polypeptide(L)'
;MALILLLAVYACKDDSTSVVNHATNPEVVPTMTTTDVQTVISDSGLTRYRIVSPLWNMFEEAKQPHWTFPKGITCEELDNNYNPVSTIKCDSAYFDKLSSLWTLTGNVSINNANGDIVLTDELMWNQHEHRLFSNAFIHIEKQGRIIEGYGYESNERLTTYQLRQVEAIFPIDERRMPHPGSGNPAPHTPQLSRPAQPAKPAL
;
A
#
# COMPACT_ATOMS: atom_id res chain seq x y z
N MET A 1 10.71 -67.92 -21.86
CA MET A 1 10.06 -66.65 -21.53
C MET A 1 10.10 -66.25 -20.03
N ALA A 2 10.91 -66.87 -19.19
CA ALA A 2 11.02 -66.55 -17.76
C ALA A 2 12.26 -65.68 -17.38
N LEU A 3 13.11 -65.33 -18.33
CA LEU A 3 14.37 -64.57 -18.07
C LEU A 3 14.26 -63.07 -18.30
N ILE A 4 13.18 -62.58 -18.92
CA ILE A 4 12.98 -61.12 -19.22
C ILE A 4 12.29 -60.41 -18.09
N LEU A 5 11.68 -61.09 -17.11
CA LEU A 5 10.93 -60.46 -16.00
C LEU A 5 11.82 -60.04 -14.82
N LEU A 6 13.13 -60.35 -14.83
CA LEU A 6 14.05 -60.13 -13.67
C LEU A 6 14.88 -58.84 -13.79
N LEU A 7 14.75 -58.06 -14.86
CA LEU A 7 15.55 -56.86 -15.14
C LEU A 7 14.84 -55.54 -14.84
N ALA A 8 13.61 -55.56 -14.33
CA ALA A 8 12.81 -54.34 -14.10
C ALA A 8 12.91 -53.78 -12.67
N VAL A 9 13.72 -54.32 -11.74
CA VAL A 9 13.70 -53.94 -10.31
C VAL A 9 14.91 -53.08 -9.91
N TYR A 10 15.77 -52.64 -10.82
CA TYR A 10 16.98 -51.86 -10.50
C TYR A 10 16.93 -50.38 -10.88
N ALA A 11 15.76 -49.78 -11.01
CA ALA A 11 15.62 -48.39 -11.43
C ALA A 11 15.02 -47.48 -10.38
N CYS A 12 15.33 -47.70 -9.08
CA CYS A 12 15.15 -46.66 -8.06
C CYS A 12 16.46 -46.52 -7.29
N LYS A 13 17.38 -45.72 -7.83
CA LYS A 13 18.49 -45.20 -7.06
C LYS A 13 17.92 -43.95 -6.36
N ASP A 14 17.65 -44.06 -5.06
CA ASP A 14 17.44 -42.89 -4.21
C ASP A 14 18.75 -42.11 -4.22
N ASP A 15 18.84 -41.11 -5.09
CA ASP A 15 19.72 -39.98 -4.88
C ASP A 15 19.12 -39.23 -3.65
N SER A 16 19.62 -39.60 -2.47
CA SER A 16 19.49 -38.78 -1.28
C SER A 16 20.23 -37.49 -1.52
N THR A 17 19.60 -36.57 -2.26
CA THR A 17 19.96 -35.16 -2.24
C THR A 17 19.91 -34.79 -0.77
N SER A 18 21.10 -34.62 -0.16
CA SER A 18 21.21 -34.03 1.15
C SER A 18 20.48 -32.69 1.10
N VAL A 19 19.26 -32.65 1.63
CA VAL A 19 18.57 -31.40 1.88
C VAL A 19 19.48 -30.64 2.83
N VAL A 20 20.26 -29.71 2.30
CA VAL A 20 21.02 -28.77 3.10
C VAL A 20 19.97 -27.97 3.82
N ASN A 21 19.70 -28.35 5.07
CA ASN A 21 18.81 -27.63 5.96
C ASN A 21 19.52 -26.30 6.30
N HIS A 22 19.49 -25.34 5.38
CA HIS A 22 19.76 -23.96 5.73
C HIS A 22 18.59 -23.55 6.61
N ALA A 23 18.86 -23.52 7.92
CA ALA A 23 17.93 -22.91 8.88
C ALA A 23 17.84 -21.41 8.51
N THR A 24 17.02 -21.10 7.53
CA THR A 24 16.71 -19.74 7.15
C THR A 24 15.86 -19.15 8.26
N ASN A 25 16.32 -18.01 8.81
CA ASN A 25 15.54 -17.32 9.82
C ASN A 25 14.27 -16.73 9.15
N PRO A 26 13.07 -17.24 9.47
CA PRO A 26 11.83 -16.81 8.82
C PRO A 26 11.45 -15.35 9.12
N GLU A 27 12.09 -14.74 10.13
CA GLU A 27 11.90 -13.32 10.46
C GLU A 27 12.64 -12.38 9.48
N VAL A 28 13.61 -12.90 8.72
CA VAL A 28 14.50 -12.08 7.86
C VAL A 28 14.39 -12.49 6.40
N VAL A 29 14.16 -13.79 6.15
CA VAL A 29 14.08 -14.34 4.81
C VAL A 29 12.62 -14.55 4.44
N PRO A 30 12.11 -13.88 3.39
CA PRO A 30 10.74 -14.08 2.96
C PRO A 30 10.50 -15.50 2.46
N THR A 31 9.34 -16.05 2.77
CA THR A 31 8.87 -17.34 2.24
C THR A 31 8.71 -17.29 0.73
N MET A 32 8.31 -16.12 0.22
CA MET A 32 8.16 -15.85 -1.22
C MET A 32 8.50 -14.40 -1.54
N THR A 33 9.19 -14.19 -2.65
CA THR A 33 9.42 -12.86 -3.26
C THR A 33 8.92 -12.87 -4.68
N THR A 34 8.12 -11.88 -5.06
CA THR A 34 7.57 -11.74 -6.41
C THR A 34 7.81 -10.32 -6.91
N THR A 35 8.19 -10.20 -8.19
CA THR A 35 8.39 -8.90 -8.86
C THR A 35 7.27 -8.63 -9.86
N ASP A 36 7.02 -7.34 -10.13
CA ASP A 36 6.04 -6.87 -11.12
C ASP A 36 4.65 -7.51 -10.94
N VAL A 37 4.17 -7.43 -9.69
CA VAL A 37 2.93 -8.07 -9.27
C VAL A 37 1.72 -7.23 -9.63
N GLN A 38 0.71 -7.87 -10.18
CA GLN A 38 -0.66 -7.38 -10.19
C GLN A 38 -1.56 -8.44 -9.58
N THR A 39 -2.27 -8.10 -8.53
CA THR A 39 -3.21 -8.99 -7.85
C THR A 39 -4.55 -8.31 -7.60
N VAL A 40 -5.58 -9.12 -7.43
CA VAL A 40 -6.93 -8.65 -7.07
C VAL A 40 -7.37 -9.27 -5.75
N ILE A 41 -8.00 -8.44 -4.93
CA ILE A 41 -8.59 -8.88 -3.66
C ILE A 41 -10.10 -8.89 -3.84
N SER A 42 -10.71 -10.03 -3.53
CA SER A 42 -12.16 -10.20 -3.59
C SER A 42 -12.71 -10.28 -2.17
N ASP A 43 -13.82 -9.59 -1.94
CA ASP A 43 -14.61 -9.70 -0.73
C ASP A 43 -16.01 -10.18 -1.10
N SER A 44 -16.49 -11.24 -0.40
CA SER A 44 -17.82 -11.82 -0.60
C SER A 44 -18.13 -12.17 -2.07
N GLY A 45 -17.11 -12.62 -2.82
CA GLY A 45 -17.24 -13.00 -4.24
C GLY A 45 -17.21 -11.84 -5.24
N LEU A 46 -17.04 -10.61 -4.78
CA LEU A 46 -16.87 -9.42 -5.63
C LEU A 46 -15.41 -8.96 -5.58
N THR A 47 -14.79 -8.74 -6.74
CA THR A 47 -13.47 -8.11 -6.81
C THR A 47 -13.59 -6.66 -6.36
N ARG A 48 -12.89 -6.33 -5.27
CA ARG A 48 -12.97 -5.00 -4.65
C ARG A 48 -11.74 -4.17 -4.91
N TYR A 49 -10.56 -4.79 -4.87
CA TYR A 49 -9.30 -4.05 -4.96
C TYR A 49 -8.37 -4.70 -5.98
N ARG A 50 -7.60 -3.86 -6.66
CA ARG A 50 -6.46 -4.24 -7.50
C ARG A 50 -5.21 -3.62 -6.92
N ILE A 51 -4.20 -4.45 -6.61
CA ILE A 51 -2.91 -4.00 -6.10
C ILE A 51 -1.86 -4.27 -7.17
N VAL A 52 -1.07 -3.25 -7.48
CA VAL A 52 0.10 -3.32 -8.36
C VAL A 52 1.33 -2.94 -7.55
N SER A 53 2.39 -3.73 -7.61
CA SER A 53 3.66 -3.46 -6.94
C SER A 53 4.84 -3.99 -7.72
N PRO A 54 5.97 -3.24 -7.78
CA PRO A 54 7.20 -3.73 -8.38
C PRO A 54 7.88 -4.86 -7.59
N LEU A 55 7.62 -4.95 -6.27
CA LEU A 55 8.23 -5.95 -5.40
C LEU A 55 7.33 -6.27 -4.21
N TRP A 56 7.05 -7.55 -4.04
CA TRP A 56 6.27 -8.09 -2.92
C TRP A 56 7.03 -9.21 -2.24
N ASN A 57 7.32 -9.07 -0.95
CA ASN A 57 7.87 -10.11 -0.10
C ASN A 57 6.81 -10.60 0.88
N MET A 58 6.70 -11.91 1.02
CA MET A 58 5.78 -12.58 1.95
C MET A 58 6.58 -13.31 3.03
N PHE A 59 6.23 -13.08 4.29
CA PHE A 59 6.84 -13.71 5.46
C PHE A 59 5.78 -14.55 6.18
N GLU A 60 5.37 -15.65 5.54
CA GLU A 60 4.27 -16.49 6.03
C GLU A 60 4.65 -17.33 7.26
N GLU A 61 5.94 -17.67 7.41
CA GLU A 61 6.48 -18.47 8.51
C GLU A 61 7.06 -17.64 9.64
N ALA A 62 7.03 -16.29 9.55
CA ALA A 62 7.41 -15.41 10.62
C ALA A 62 6.46 -15.56 11.83
N LYS A 63 6.92 -15.27 13.05
CA LYS A 63 6.07 -15.26 14.25
C LYS A 63 4.86 -14.35 14.09
N GLN A 64 5.05 -13.24 13.37
CA GLN A 64 4.00 -12.34 12.92
C GLN A 64 3.95 -12.38 11.40
N PRO A 65 3.09 -13.20 10.79
CA PRO A 65 2.98 -13.29 9.35
C PRO A 65 2.62 -11.93 8.74
N HIS A 66 3.42 -11.51 7.77
CA HIS A 66 3.26 -10.19 7.17
C HIS A 66 3.74 -10.14 5.72
N TRP A 67 3.36 -9.07 5.04
CA TRP A 67 3.83 -8.75 3.70
C TRP A 67 4.53 -7.40 3.69
N THR A 68 5.56 -7.26 2.85
CA THR A 68 6.23 -5.98 2.64
C THR A 68 6.28 -5.63 1.16
N PHE A 69 6.15 -4.35 0.87
CA PHE A 69 6.20 -3.77 -0.46
C PHE A 69 7.22 -2.62 -0.47
N PRO A 70 8.52 -2.94 -0.49
CA PRO A 70 9.58 -1.93 -0.27
C PRO A 70 9.77 -0.96 -1.44
N LYS A 71 9.09 -1.19 -2.57
CA LYS A 71 9.08 -0.30 -3.75
C LYS A 71 7.71 0.31 -4.02
N GLY A 72 6.87 0.35 -2.97
CA GLY A 72 5.53 0.93 -3.03
C GLY A 72 4.47 0.04 -3.64
N ILE A 73 3.25 0.56 -3.55
CA ILE A 73 2.06 -0.02 -4.16
C ILE A 73 1.23 1.05 -4.85
N THR A 74 0.45 0.62 -5.84
CA THR A 74 -0.76 1.29 -6.28
C THR A 74 -1.93 0.36 -5.96
N CYS A 75 -2.84 0.81 -5.10
CA CYS A 75 -4.06 0.09 -4.75
C CYS A 75 -5.26 0.85 -5.31
N GLU A 76 -6.09 0.18 -6.10
CA GLU A 76 -7.29 0.74 -6.70
C GLU A 76 -8.53 0.03 -6.13
N GLU A 77 -9.48 0.79 -5.58
CA GLU A 77 -10.83 0.29 -5.33
C GLU A 77 -11.60 0.25 -6.64
N LEU A 78 -12.29 -0.85 -6.91
CA LEU A 78 -13.00 -1.08 -8.17
C LEU A 78 -14.52 -1.08 -7.95
N ASP A 79 -15.25 -0.52 -8.93
CA ASP A 79 -16.69 -0.67 -9.01
C ASP A 79 -17.08 -2.06 -9.57
N ASN A 80 -18.39 -2.30 -9.70
CA ASN A 80 -18.90 -3.57 -10.23
C ASN A 80 -18.57 -3.79 -11.73
N ASN A 81 -18.09 -2.75 -12.43
CA ASN A 81 -17.65 -2.81 -13.82
C ASN A 81 -16.13 -2.84 -13.94
N TYR A 82 -15.42 -3.04 -12.82
CA TYR A 82 -13.95 -3.04 -12.72
C TYR A 82 -13.27 -1.70 -13.03
N ASN A 83 -14.02 -0.57 -12.97
CA ASN A 83 -13.42 0.75 -13.09
C ASN A 83 -12.89 1.23 -11.74
N PRO A 84 -11.71 1.87 -11.69
CA PRO A 84 -11.19 2.46 -10.46
C PRO A 84 -12.09 3.60 -9.97
N VAL A 85 -12.55 3.52 -8.71
CA VAL A 85 -13.33 4.57 -8.03
C VAL A 85 -12.51 5.29 -6.98
N SER A 86 -11.42 4.68 -6.52
CA SER A 86 -10.43 5.28 -5.65
C SER A 86 -9.06 4.68 -5.96
N THR A 87 -8.01 5.47 -5.82
CA THR A 87 -6.62 5.03 -6.01
C THR A 87 -5.77 5.52 -4.86
N ILE A 88 -5.03 4.61 -4.23
CA ILE A 88 -4.04 4.89 -3.18
C ILE A 88 -2.67 4.54 -3.74
N LYS A 89 -1.68 5.42 -3.55
CA LYS A 89 -0.27 5.18 -3.89
C LYS A 89 0.63 5.53 -2.70
N CYS A 90 1.75 4.82 -2.58
CA CYS A 90 2.77 5.10 -1.57
C CYS A 90 4.13 4.57 -2.01
N ASP A 91 5.21 5.02 -1.34
CA ASP A 91 6.58 4.58 -1.62
C ASP A 91 6.91 3.23 -1.00
N SER A 92 6.27 2.87 0.12
CA SER A 92 6.36 1.53 0.72
C SER A 92 5.08 1.17 1.46
N ALA A 93 4.84 -0.14 1.60
CA ALA A 93 3.72 -0.64 2.36
C ALA A 93 4.10 -1.89 3.17
N TYR A 94 3.43 -2.04 4.31
CA TYR A 94 3.51 -3.19 5.19
C TYR A 94 2.09 -3.67 5.50
N PHE A 95 1.85 -4.97 5.46
CA PHE A 95 0.58 -5.59 5.82
C PHE A 95 0.77 -6.60 6.93
N ASP A 96 0.17 -6.37 8.08
CA ASP A 96 0.07 -7.32 9.17
C ASP A 96 -1.16 -8.22 8.98
N LYS A 97 -0.92 -9.51 8.77
CA LYS A 97 -1.98 -10.49 8.52
C LYS A 97 -2.84 -10.78 9.74
N LEU A 98 -2.27 -10.68 10.96
CA LEU A 98 -3.00 -10.98 12.19
C LEU A 98 -4.01 -9.88 12.54
N SER A 99 -3.62 -8.65 12.36
CA SER A 99 -4.48 -7.49 12.65
C SER A 99 -5.25 -6.98 11.43
N SER A 100 -4.97 -7.51 10.22
CA SER A 100 -5.50 -7.00 8.95
C SER A 100 -5.23 -5.51 8.75
N LEU A 101 -4.06 -5.07 9.21
CA LEU A 101 -3.64 -3.67 9.20
C LEU A 101 -2.59 -3.44 8.12
N TRP A 102 -2.89 -2.51 7.21
CA TRP A 102 -1.93 -1.93 6.29
C TRP A 102 -1.31 -0.68 6.88
N THR A 103 -0.02 -0.53 6.74
CA THR A 103 0.73 0.70 7.00
C THR A 103 1.37 1.14 5.69
N LEU A 104 0.97 2.29 5.19
CA LEU A 104 1.45 2.89 3.95
C LEU A 104 2.33 4.08 4.32
N THR A 105 3.52 4.16 3.75
CA THR A 105 4.50 5.19 4.10
C THR A 105 5.18 5.80 2.89
N GLY A 106 5.51 7.09 3.00
CA GLY A 106 6.19 7.88 1.98
C GLY A 106 5.27 8.29 0.84
N ASN A 107 5.12 9.59 0.63
CA ASN A 107 4.34 10.19 -0.46
C ASN A 107 2.96 9.54 -0.66
N VAL A 108 2.27 9.23 0.44
CA VAL A 108 0.95 8.60 0.37
C VAL A 108 -0.03 9.57 -0.27
N SER A 109 -0.65 9.15 -1.37
CA SER A 109 -1.66 9.92 -2.07
C SER A 109 -2.92 9.09 -2.30
N ILE A 110 -4.07 9.68 -2.03
CA ILE A 110 -5.38 9.10 -2.30
C ILE A 110 -6.13 10.02 -3.28
N ASN A 111 -6.67 9.43 -4.34
CA ASN A 111 -7.56 10.12 -5.27
C ASN A 111 -8.86 9.33 -5.36
N ASN A 112 -10.01 9.99 -5.22
CA ASN A 112 -11.31 9.36 -5.39
C ASN A 112 -12.01 9.81 -6.69
N ALA A 113 -13.11 9.14 -7.04
CA ALA A 113 -13.89 9.44 -8.23
C ALA A 113 -14.49 10.85 -8.23
N ASN A 114 -14.61 11.52 -7.07
CA ASN A 114 -15.11 12.88 -6.96
C ASN A 114 -14.02 13.93 -7.22
N GLY A 115 -12.77 13.50 -7.44
CA GLY A 115 -11.62 14.38 -7.60
C GLY A 115 -11.07 14.92 -6.28
N ASP A 116 -11.49 14.37 -5.12
CA ASP A 116 -10.87 14.70 -3.85
C ASP A 116 -9.47 14.08 -3.79
N ILE A 117 -8.50 14.82 -3.27
CA ILE A 117 -7.10 14.41 -3.10
C ILE A 117 -6.75 14.45 -1.62
N VAL A 118 -6.08 13.40 -1.14
CA VAL A 118 -5.53 13.35 0.22
C VAL A 118 -4.05 13.00 0.12
N LEU A 119 -3.19 13.81 0.74
CA LEU A 119 -1.74 13.63 0.76
C LEU A 119 -1.25 13.55 2.21
N THR A 120 -0.39 12.58 2.51
CA THR A 120 0.23 12.40 3.83
C THR A 120 1.52 11.60 3.72
N ASP A 121 2.34 11.60 4.76
CA ASP A 121 3.55 10.76 4.82
C ASP A 121 3.27 9.34 5.35
N GLU A 122 2.18 9.15 6.07
CA GLU A 122 1.79 7.86 6.63
C GLU A 122 0.27 7.71 6.65
N LEU A 123 -0.21 6.52 6.32
CA LEU A 123 -1.62 6.17 6.40
C LEU A 123 -1.75 4.72 6.87
N MET A 124 -2.62 4.48 7.85
CA MET A 124 -3.04 3.16 8.27
C MET A 124 -4.40 2.83 7.68
N TRP A 125 -4.55 1.60 7.18
CA TRP A 125 -5.82 1.06 6.70
C TRP A 125 -6.12 -0.24 7.43
N ASN A 126 -7.11 -0.21 8.31
CA ASN A 126 -7.62 -1.39 8.98
C ASN A 126 -8.79 -1.97 8.16
N GLN A 127 -8.54 -3.08 7.46
CA GLN A 127 -9.53 -3.73 6.61
C GLN A 127 -10.69 -4.32 7.43
N HIS A 128 -10.41 -4.81 8.66
CA HIS A 128 -11.44 -5.41 9.51
C HIS A 128 -12.42 -4.35 10.05
N GLU A 129 -11.91 -3.16 10.36
CA GLU A 129 -12.72 -2.03 10.86
C GLU A 129 -13.25 -1.14 9.71
N HIS A 130 -12.88 -1.42 8.46
CA HIS A 130 -13.21 -0.58 7.29
C HIS A 130 -12.83 0.89 7.48
N ARG A 131 -11.66 1.15 8.06
CA ARG A 131 -11.20 2.45 8.50
C ARG A 131 -9.81 2.80 7.99
N LEU A 132 -9.68 4.05 7.49
CA LEU A 132 -8.42 4.69 7.17
C LEU A 132 -8.10 5.72 8.26
N PHE A 133 -6.87 5.79 8.72
CA PHE A 133 -6.47 6.78 9.72
C PHE A 133 -4.98 7.14 9.62
N SER A 134 -4.65 8.35 10.08
CA SER A 134 -3.29 8.86 10.14
C SER A 134 -3.13 9.80 11.33
N ASN A 135 -1.95 9.76 11.97
CA ASN A 135 -1.54 10.76 12.95
C ASN A 135 -0.56 11.78 12.36
N ALA A 136 -0.05 11.52 11.14
CA ALA A 136 0.83 12.43 10.42
C ALA A 136 0.06 13.68 9.94
N PHE A 137 0.83 14.67 9.48
CA PHE A 137 0.27 15.82 8.78
C PHE A 137 -0.47 15.36 7.53
N ILE A 138 -1.61 15.97 7.27
CA ILE A 138 -2.43 15.64 6.12
C ILE A 138 -2.86 16.90 5.38
N HIS A 139 -2.85 16.81 4.07
CA HIS A 139 -3.34 17.81 3.15
C HIS A 139 -4.51 17.22 2.36
N ILE A 140 -5.66 17.86 2.38
CA ILE A 140 -6.88 17.42 1.70
C ILE A 140 -7.34 18.51 0.75
N GLU A 141 -7.48 18.16 -0.53
CA GLU A 141 -8.13 18.99 -1.52
C GLU A 141 -9.53 18.44 -1.79
N LYS A 142 -10.56 19.22 -1.47
CA LYS A 142 -11.95 18.81 -1.61
C LYS A 142 -12.87 19.98 -1.93
N GLN A 143 -13.66 19.84 -3.00
CA GLN A 143 -14.70 20.81 -3.39
C GLN A 143 -14.18 22.26 -3.44
N GLY A 144 -13.02 22.49 -4.04
CA GLY A 144 -12.43 23.82 -4.17
C GLY A 144 -11.85 24.38 -2.87
N ARG A 145 -11.54 23.52 -1.90
CA ARG A 145 -10.92 23.89 -0.62
C ARG A 145 -9.73 23.01 -0.32
N ILE A 146 -8.72 23.58 0.30
CA ILE A 146 -7.60 22.88 0.90
C ILE A 146 -7.85 22.89 2.43
N ILE A 147 -7.74 21.72 3.04
CA ILE A 147 -7.88 21.51 4.49
C ILE A 147 -6.61 20.80 4.95
N GLU A 148 -5.95 21.36 5.95
CA GLU A 148 -4.70 20.83 6.50
C GLU A 148 -4.83 20.60 8.00
N GLY A 149 -4.13 19.56 8.50
CA GLY A 149 -4.17 19.26 9.93
C GLY A 149 -3.56 17.90 10.27
N TYR A 150 -3.96 17.38 11.42
CA TYR A 150 -3.50 16.10 11.97
C TYR A 150 -4.67 15.25 12.48
N GLY A 151 -4.40 13.95 12.64
CA GLY A 151 -5.36 13.04 13.23
C GLY A 151 -6.53 12.75 12.31
N TYR A 152 -6.21 12.43 11.06
CA TYR A 152 -7.19 12.02 10.05
C TYR A 152 -7.81 10.66 10.38
N GLU A 153 -9.10 10.57 10.17
CA GLU A 153 -9.86 9.33 10.24
C GLU A 153 -10.98 9.35 9.20
N SER A 154 -11.16 8.26 8.47
CA SER A 154 -12.14 8.15 7.38
C SER A 154 -12.63 6.70 7.25
N ASN A 155 -13.79 6.51 6.64
CA ASN A 155 -14.17 5.22 6.11
C ASN A 155 -13.38 4.90 4.83
N GLU A 156 -13.33 3.61 4.43
CA GLU A 156 -12.58 3.16 3.23
C GLU A 156 -13.00 3.89 1.95
N ARG A 157 -14.27 4.27 1.82
CA ARG A 157 -14.82 4.95 0.65
C ARG A 157 -14.54 6.45 0.63
N LEU A 158 -13.88 7.00 1.65
CA LEU A 158 -13.57 8.42 1.78
C LEU A 158 -14.82 9.34 1.71
N THR A 159 -16.00 8.79 2.00
CA THR A 159 -17.25 9.55 1.95
C THR A 159 -17.42 10.41 3.18
N THR A 160 -16.90 9.94 4.32
CA THR A 160 -16.91 10.66 5.60
C THR A 160 -15.51 10.66 6.17
N TYR A 161 -15.07 11.81 6.67
CA TYR A 161 -13.79 11.94 7.35
C TYR A 161 -13.88 12.96 8.48
N GLN A 162 -12.94 12.87 9.40
CA GLN A 162 -12.74 13.84 10.48
C GLN A 162 -11.25 14.10 10.68
N LEU A 163 -10.94 15.31 11.13
CA LEU A 163 -9.62 15.72 11.59
C LEU A 163 -9.73 16.07 13.07
N ARG A 164 -8.83 15.56 13.88
CA ARG A 164 -8.79 15.92 15.32
C ARG A 164 -8.24 17.32 15.54
N GLN A 165 -7.31 17.74 14.71
CA GLN A 165 -6.70 19.07 14.77
C GLN A 165 -6.63 19.63 13.35
N VAL A 166 -7.41 20.68 13.10
CA VAL A 166 -7.36 21.43 11.83
C VAL A 166 -6.44 22.63 12.04
N GLU A 167 -5.44 22.77 11.13
CA GLU A 167 -4.50 23.88 11.19
C GLU A 167 -4.85 24.99 10.19
N ALA A 168 -5.35 24.61 9.01
CA ALA A 168 -5.66 25.56 7.96
C ALA A 168 -6.82 25.12 7.07
N ILE A 169 -7.61 26.08 6.57
CA ILE A 169 -8.62 25.88 5.54
C ILE A 169 -8.49 27.04 4.55
N PHE A 170 -8.19 26.71 3.29
CA PHE A 170 -8.02 27.70 2.23
C PHE A 170 -9.00 27.45 1.08
N PRO A 171 -9.55 28.51 0.42
CA PRO A 171 -10.20 28.32 -0.88
C PRO A 171 -9.13 28.04 -1.95
N ILE A 172 -9.43 27.16 -2.89
CA ILE A 172 -8.59 26.98 -4.09
C ILE A 172 -8.88 28.17 -5.03
N ASP A 173 -7.86 29.01 -5.31
CA ASP A 173 -7.96 30.11 -6.28
C ASP A 173 -7.77 29.55 -7.69
N GLU A 174 -8.88 29.25 -8.38
CA GLU A 174 -8.87 28.72 -9.75
C GLU A 174 -8.12 29.62 -10.76
N ARG A 175 -7.90 30.89 -10.44
CA ARG A 175 -7.12 31.84 -11.26
C ARG A 175 -5.63 31.55 -11.28
N ARG A 176 -5.11 30.72 -10.38
CA ARG A 176 -3.70 30.30 -10.33
C ARG A 176 -3.43 28.97 -11.02
N MET A 177 -4.45 28.26 -11.48
CA MET A 177 -4.22 27.03 -12.25
C MET A 177 -3.72 27.39 -13.64
N PRO A 178 -2.58 26.84 -14.12
CA PRO A 178 -2.13 27.02 -15.49
C PRO A 178 -3.19 26.45 -16.43
N HIS A 179 -3.74 27.26 -17.30
CA HIS A 179 -4.62 26.76 -18.36
C HIS A 179 -3.81 25.80 -19.24
N PRO A 180 -4.37 24.62 -19.62
CA PRO A 180 -3.72 23.75 -20.59
C PRO A 180 -3.64 24.45 -21.94
N GLY A 181 -2.49 25.07 -22.24
CA GLY A 181 -2.27 25.82 -23.49
C GLY A 181 -1.27 26.97 -23.43
N SER A 182 -0.87 27.47 -22.26
CA SER A 182 0.20 28.46 -22.16
C SER A 182 1.51 27.74 -21.81
N GLY A 183 2.43 27.66 -22.77
CA GLY A 183 3.72 27.01 -22.63
C GLY A 183 4.66 27.77 -21.67
N ASN A 184 4.43 27.61 -20.37
CA ASN A 184 5.38 27.98 -19.32
C ASN A 184 5.74 26.70 -18.54
N PRO A 185 7.00 26.55 -18.09
CA PRO A 185 7.49 25.34 -17.45
C PRO A 185 6.65 24.99 -16.21
N ALA A 186 6.42 23.69 -16.04
CA ALA A 186 5.64 23.12 -14.97
C ALA A 186 5.95 23.76 -13.60
N PRO A 187 4.92 24.17 -12.84
CA PRO A 187 5.14 24.59 -11.46
C PRO A 187 5.72 23.42 -10.67
N HIS A 188 6.76 23.72 -9.91
CA HIS A 188 7.33 22.79 -8.97
C HIS A 188 6.22 22.16 -8.12
N THR A 189 6.18 20.83 -8.06
CA THR A 189 5.42 20.10 -7.05
C THR A 189 5.67 20.79 -5.71
N PRO A 190 4.64 21.17 -4.94
CA PRO A 190 4.88 21.73 -3.63
C PRO A 190 5.63 20.68 -2.80
N GLN A 191 6.93 20.92 -2.54
CA GLN A 191 7.60 20.18 -1.49
C GLN A 191 6.86 20.57 -0.21
N LEU A 192 6.24 19.57 0.45
CA LEU A 192 5.71 19.74 1.81
C LEU A 192 6.80 20.42 2.63
N SER A 193 6.64 21.70 2.91
CA SER A 193 7.52 22.40 3.84
C SER A 193 7.17 21.88 5.22
N ARG A 194 7.93 20.85 5.62
CA ARG A 194 7.83 20.21 6.93
C ARG A 194 8.00 21.29 8.00
N PRO A 195 7.01 21.52 8.90
CA PRO A 195 7.26 22.30 10.09
C PRO A 195 8.39 21.64 10.86
N ALA A 196 9.36 22.42 11.34
CA ALA A 196 10.48 21.91 12.12
C ALA A 196 9.97 21.11 13.32
N GLN A 197 10.36 19.83 13.40
CA GLN A 197 10.07 19.01 14.58
C GLN A 197 10.64 19.70 15.83
N PRO A 198 9.87 19.80 16.93
CA PRO A 198 10.41 20.28 18.18
C PRO A 198 11.55 19.36 18.63
N ALA A 199 12.68 19.98 18.99
CA ALA A 199 13.86 19.27 19.44
C ALA A 199 13.55 18.33 20.61
N LYS A 200 13.99 17.06 20.48
CA LYS A 200 13.91 16.06 21.52
C LYS A 200 14.68 16.57 22.76
N PRO A 201 14.13 16.55 23.97
CA PRO A 201 14.90 16.93 25.16
C PRO A 201 16.06 15.96 25.34
N ALA A 202 17.27 16.52 25.57
CA ALA A 202 18.45 15.77 25.91
C ALA A 202 18.25 15.13 27.31
N LEU A 203 18.54 13.81 27.38
CA LEU A 203 18.74 13.10 28.64
C LEU A 203 20.12 13.39 29.19
#